data_70fa95521418f0ba5d8570aaafdab402
#
_entry.id   70fa95521418f0ba5d8570aaafdab402
#
_cell.length_a   1.000
_cell.length_b   1.000
_cell.length_c   1.000
_cell.angle_alpha   90.00
_cell.angle_beta   90.00
_cell.angle_gamma   90.00
#
_symmetry.space_group_name_H-M   'P 1'
#
loop_
_entity.id
_entity.type
_entity.pdbx_description
1 polymer ?
#
loop_
_entity_poly.entity_id
_entity_poly.type
_entity_poly.pdbx_seq_one_letter_code
_entity_poly.pdbx_strand_id
1 'polypeptide(L)'
;MPQAIVDPEELRDFARSLKKFNNDLRENSRSLANQLAALSTTWRDQEHKKFAQQFEDGMRMIARFLENNERHVPYLLRKAEHIDEYLKS
;
A
#
# COMPACT_ATOMS: atom_id res chain seq x y z
N MET A 1 -16.25 -19.22 24.07
CA MET A 1 -16.00 -18.73 23.90
C MET A 1 -15.67 -17.90 23.39
N PRO A 2 -15.56 -17.46 23.59
CA PRO A 2 -15.62 -16.62 22.76
C PRO A 2 -14.58 -16.35 22.04
N GLN A 3 -14.55 -16.12 21.27
CA GLN A 3 -13.81 -15.91 20.37
C GLN A 3 -13.16 -14.69 20.41
N ALA A 4 -12.00 -14.62 19.97
CA ALA A 4 -11.25 -13.47 19.92
C ALA A 4 -11.95 -12.51 19.04
N ILE A 5 -12.44 -11.53 19.64
CA ILE A 5 -13.11 -10.50 18.90
C ILE A 5 -12.15 -9.35 18.81
N VAL A 6 -11.98 -8.87 17.58
CA VAL A 6 -11.13 -7.73 17.35
C VAL A 6 -11.84 -6.47 17.85
N ASP A 7 -11.08 -5.58 18.47
CA ASP A 7 -11.58 -4.28 18.90
C ASP A 7 -11.86 -3.44 17.64
N PRO A 8 -13.10 -2.96 17.45
CA PRO A 8 -13.40 -2.16 16.25
C PRO A 8 -12.59 -0.88 16.14
N GLU A 9 -12.22 -0.27 17.26
CA GLU A 9 -11.39 0.93 17.20
C GLU A 9 -9.99 0.61 16.71
N GLU A 10 -9.46 -0.54 17.11
CA GLU A 10 -8.15 -0.96 16.60
C GLU A 10 -8.19 -1.24 15.11
N LEU A 11 -9.30 -1.79 14.62
CA LEU A 11 -9.46 -1.97 13.17
C LEU A 11 -9.49 -0.65 12.42
N ARG A 12 -10.19 0.34 12.97
CA ARG A 12 -10.24 1.66 12.36
C ARG A 12 -8.88 2.33 12.36
N ASP A 13 -8.16 2.20 13.48
CA ASP A 13 -6.81 2.77 13.58
C ASP A 13 -5.88 2.15 12.55
N PHE A 14 -5.94 0.83 12.42
CA PHE A 14 -5.11 0.16 11.42
C PHE A 14 -5.51 0.57 10.02
N ALA A 15 -6.81 0.68 9.73
CA ALA A 15 -7.27 1.12 8.41
C ALA A 15 -6.74 2.50 8.07
N ARG A 16 -6.72 3.42 9.04
CA ARG A 16 -6.16 4.76 8.81
C ARG A 16 -4.67 4.69 8.55
N SER A 17 -3.96 3.87 9.33
CA SER A 17 -2.51 3.70 9.13
C SER A 17 -2.22 3.10 7.77
N LEU A 18 -3.02 2.12 7.35
CA LEU A 18 -2.85 1.48 6.06
C LEU A 18 -3.09 2.46 4.93
N LYS A 19 -4.12 3.30 5.06
CA LYS A 19 -4.41 4.31 4.06
C LYS A 19 -3.24 5.31 3.93
N LYS A 20 -2.72 5.75 5.07
CA LYS A 20 -1.58 6.66 5.06
C LYS A 20 -0.35 6.00 4.43
N PHE A 21 -0.10 4.74 4.80
CA PHE A 21 1.02 3.98 4.24
C PHE A 21 0.88 3.88 2.71
N ASN A 22 -0.33 3.59 2.24
CA ASN A 22 -0.58 3.46 0.80
C ASN A 22 -0.29 4.78 0.07
N ASN A 23 -0.74 5.88 0.63
CA ASN A 23 -0.51 7.20 0.02
C ASN A 23 0.98 7.54 0.00
N ASP A 24 1.68 7.29 1.11
CA ASP A 24 3.12 7.55 1.20
C ASP A 24 3.90 6.68 0.23
N LEU A 25 3.54 5.41 0.14
CA LEU A 25 4.23 4.49 -0.77
C LEU A 25 4.02 4.90 -2.22
N ARG A 26 2.80 5.32 -2.56
CA ARG A 26 2.51 5.78 -3.92
C ARG A 26 3.35 7.01 -4.27
N GLU A 27 3.40 7.98 -3.36
CA GLU A 27 4.18 9.19 -3.57
C GLU A 27 5.67 8.90 -3.67
N ASN A 28 6.18 8.08 -2.76
CA ASN A 28 7.60 7.74 -2.75
C ASN A 28 8.00 6.96 -4.00
N SER A 29 7.12 6.07 -4.46
CA SER A 29 7.38 5.31 -5.67
C SER A 29 7.45 6.22 -6.89
N ARG A 30 6.53 7.18 -6.97
CA ARG A 30 6.51 8.14 -8.08
C ARG A 30 7.76 9.00 -8.06
N SER A 31 8.14 9.49 -6.89
CA SER A 31 9.33 10.32 -6.74
C SER A 31 10.57 9.57 -7.18
N LEU A 32 10.69 8.31 -6.76
CA LEU A 32 11.86 7.50 -7.08
C LEU A 32 11.91 7.19 -8.57
N ALA A 33 10.75 6.92 -9.18
CA ALA A 33 10.69 6.68 -10.63
C ALA A 33 11.12 7.92 -11.42
N ASN A 34 10.72 9.10 -10.94
CA ASN A 34 11.13 10.36 -11.57
C ASN A 34 12.64 10.58 -11.45
N GLN A 35 13.19 10.22 -10.30
CA GLN A 35 14.65 10.34 -10.09
C GLN A 35 15.42 9.40 -11.01
N LEU A 36 14.91 8.19 -11.21
CA LEU A 36 15.54 7.26 -12.14
C LEU A 36 15.48 7.79 -13.56
N ALA A 37 14.33 8.37 -13.95
CA ALA A 37 14.18 8.95 -15.28
C ALA A 37 15.20 10.08 -15.49
N ALA A 38 15.40 10.91 -14.47
CA ALA A 38 16.39 11.99 -14.56
C ALA A 38 17.82 11.43 -14.66
N LEU A 39 18.10 10.39 -13.90
CA LEU A 39 19.41 9.74 -13.93
C LEU A 39 19.70 9.14 -15.30
N SER A 40 18.66 8.69 -16.00
CA SER A 40 18.79 8.08 -17.33
C SER A 40 19.30 9.05 -18.39
N THR A 41 19.29 10.35 -18.11
CA THR A 41 19.82 11.33 -19.06
C THR A 41 21.36 11.26 -19.14
N THR A 42 22.00 10.77 -18.07
CA THR A 42 23.47 10.67 -18.03
C THR A 42 23.98 9.23 -17.94
N TRP A 43 23.19 8.33 -17.35
CA TRP A 43 23.58 6.93 -17.19
C TRP A 43 22.92 6.12 -18.32
N ARG A 44 23.73 5.66 -19.28
CA ARG A 44 23.20 5.06 -20.52
C ARG A 44 23.83 3.75 -20.93
N ASP A 45 24.52 3.06 -20.02
CA ASP A 45 25.20 1.83 -20.39
C ASP A 45 24.28 0.61 -20.20
N GLN A 46 24.83 -0.57 -20.43
CA GLN A 46 24.08 -1.83 -20.33
C GLN A 46 23.55 -2.08 -18.92
N GLU A 47 24.35 -1.68 -17.93
CA GLU A 47 23.94 -1.88 -16.55
C GLU A 47 22.73 -1.03 -16.19
N HIS A 48 22.65 0.15 -16.77
CA HIS A 48 21.47 0.98 -16.58
C HIS A 48 20.22 0.28 -17.12
N LYS A 49 20.32 -0.32 -18.31
CA LYS A 49 19.18 -1.00 -18.90
C LYS A 49 18.69 -2.15 -18.04
N LYS A 50 19.63 -2.93 -17.51
CA LYS A 50 19.28 -4.04 -16.61
C LYS A 50 18.62 -3.53 -15.34
N PHE A 51 19.21 -2.50 -14.74
CA PHE A 51 18.69 -1.93 -13.51
C PHE A 51 17.29 -1.36 -13.73
N ALA A 52 17.10 -0.61 -14.81
CA ALA A 52 15.81 0.01 -15.12
C ALA A 52 14.72 -1.03 -15.31
N GLN A 53 15.06 -2.16 -15.95
CA GLN A 53 14.11 -3.24 -16.14
C GLN A 53 13.69 -3.86 -14.80
N GLN A 54 14.66 -4.13 -13.93
CA GLN A 54 14.39 -4.69 -12.62
C GLN A 54 13.59 -3.72 -11.76
N PHE A 55 13.92 -2.44 -11.85
CA PHE A 55 13.20 -1.40 -11.12
C PHE A 55 11.74 -1.34 -11.58
N GLU A 56 11.52 -1.40 -12.89
CA GLU A 56 10.17 -1.38 -13.44
C GLU A 56 9.36 -2.58 -12.99
N ASP A 57 9.99 -3.77 -12.96
CA ASP A 57 9.32 -4.97 -12.47
C ASP A 57 8.93 -4.80 -11.01
N GLY A 58 9.81 -4.24 -10.20
CA GLY A 58 9.52 -3.95 -8.79
C GLY A 58 8.38 -2.97 -8.63
N MET A 59 8.34 -1.93 -9.46
CA MET A 59 7.27 -0.94 -9.41
C MET A 59 5.92 -1.56 -9.76
N ARG A 60 5.88 -2.52 -10.68
CA ARG A 60 4.63 -3.21 -10.99
C ARG A 60 4.16 -4.05 -9.82
N MET A 61 5.09 -4.67 -9.08
CA MET A 61 4.74 -5.42 -7.88
C MET A 61 4.18 -4.49 -6.80
N ILE A 62 4.79 -3.33 -6.64
CA ILE A 62 4.30 -2.34 -5.68
C ILE A 62 2.90 -1.86 -6.05
N ALA A 63 2.66 -1.64 -7.35
CA ALA A 63 1.34 -1.20 -7.81
C ALA A 63 0.26 -2.23 -7.46
N ARG A 64 0.55 -3.52 -7.64
CA ARG A 64 -0.41 -4.56 -7.27
C ARG A 64 -0.62 -4.64 -5.76
N PHE A 65 0.46 -4.48 -5.01
CA PHE A 65 0.39 -4.46 -3.56
C PHE A 65 -0.49 -3.30 -3.09
N LEU A 66 -0.32 -2.12 -3.69
CA LEU A 66 -1.14 -0.96 -3.36
C LEU A 66 -2.61 -1.18 -3.69
N GLU A 67 -2.90 -1.77 -4.84
CA GLU A 67 -4.28 -2.08 -5.21
C GLU A 67 -4.94 -2.98 -4.18
N ASN A 68 -4.22 -4.01 -3.74
CA ASN A 68 -4.75 -4.93 -2.74
C ASN A 68 -4.98 -4.21 -1.42
N ASN A 69 -4.02 -3.39 -0.99
CA ASN A 69 -4.15 -2.64 0.26
C ASN A 69 -5.32 -1.68 0.21
N GLU A 70 -5.54 -1.04 -0.94
CA GLU A 70 -6.64 -0.09 -1.08
C GLU A 70 -8.00 -0.77 -0.97
N ARG A 71 -8.09 -2.00 -1.43
CA ARG A 71 -9.33 -2.77 -1.26
C ARG A 71 -9.55 -3.20 0.18
N HIS A 72 -8.45 -3.39 0.93
CA HIS A 72 -8.54 -3.79 2.32
C HIS A 72 -9.04 -2.67 3.24
N VAL A 73 -8.78 -1.41 2.91
CA VAL A 73 -9.20 -0.31 3.77
C VAL A 73 -10.72 -0.30 3.99
N PRO A 74 -11.57 -0.28 2.94
CA PRO A 74 -13.01 -0.32 3.17
C PRO A 74 -13.48 -1.62 3.79
N TYR A 75 -12.80 -2.73 3.49
CA TYR A 75 -13.14 -4.01 4.10
C TYR A 75 -12.98 -3.93 5.63
N LEU A 76 -11.86 -3.37 6.08
CA LEU A 76 -11.58 -3.26 7.51
C LEU A 76 -12.58 -2.34 8.20
N LEU A 77 -12.95 -1.26 7.54
CA LEU A 77 -13.92 -0.32 8.10
C LEU A 77 -15.29 -0.95 8.20
N ARG A 78 -15.70 -1.74 7.21
CA ARG A 78 -16.98 -2.45 7.26
C ARG A 78 -16.98 -3.49 8.36
N LYS A 79 -15.86 -4.18 8.53
CA LYS A 79 -15.74 -5.18 9.59
C LYS A 79 -15.89 -4.51 10.97
N ALA A 80 -15.26 -3.35 11.15
CA ALA A 80 -15.38 -2.60 12.39
C ALA A 80 -16.83 -2.20 12.65
N GLU A 81 -17.51 -1.77 11.61
CA GLU A 81 -18.91 -1.37 11.72
C GLU A 81 -19.80 -2.55 12.11
N HIS A 82 -19.59 -3.71 11.51
CA HIS A 82 -20.35 -4.92 11.84
C HIS A 82 -20.13 -5.34 13.29
N ILE A 83 -18.89 -5.21 13.77
CA ILE A 83 -18.60 -5.53 15.16
C ILE A 83 -19.31 -4.58 16.10
N ASP A 84 -19.30 -3.28 15.79
CA ASP A 84 -20.04 -2.29 16.57
C ASP A 84 -21.53 -2.64 16.66
N GLU A 85 -22.12 -3.01 15.52
CA GLU A 85 -23.53 -3.38 15.48
C GLU A 85 -23.80 -4.60 16.34
N TYR A 86 -22.93 -5.58 16.25
CA TYR A 86 -23.06 -6.78 17.06
C TYR A 86 -22.97 -6.46 18.55
N LEU A 87 -22.02 -5.60 18.93
CA LEU A 87 -21.85 -5.26 20.35
C LEU A 87 -22.99 -4.41 20.91
N LYS A 88 -23.68 -3.67 20.05
CA LYS A 88 -24.81 -2.84 20.46
C LYS A 88 -26.09 -3.65 20.65
N SER A 89 -26.18 -4.77 19.99
CA SER A 89 -27.37 -5.62 20.15
C SER A 89 -27.19 -6.58 21.29
#